data_3be7e774bf103ed621a4aa284456bd26
#
_entry.id   3be7e774bf103ed621a4aa284456bd26
#
_cell.length_a   1.000
_cell.length_b   1.000
_cell.length_c   1.000
_cell.angle_alpha   90.00
_cell.angle_beta   90.00
_cell.angle_gamma   90.00
#
_symmetry.space_group_name_H-M   'P 1'
#
loop_
_entity.id
_entity.type
_entity.pdbx_description
1 polymer ?
#
loop_
_entity_poly.entity_id
_entity_poly.type
_entity_poly.pdbx_seq_one_letter_code
_entity_poly.pdbx_strand_id
1 'polypeptide(L)'
;LAPLGLADTDTGFPTDEREPRIATGYAFPDREGVIKPLPRYDTRGITPAAGFASTALDLASFASWQFRVRAGAEDPVLSGNTLREMQRVHWMDWDWKKSWGLAFGVYRIGERTLTGHGGSCPGFNTRLYIDPVSLYGVAVLANRNSANVDEYASTMLDILEARGAPDDPASVSPPNLVEYVGSYDMHPWSGEGMVFRWNDSPAMTFLPHMRPRDDMIRLRHVEADRFRTIRSDEQ
;
A
#
# COMPACT_ATOMS: atom_id res chain seq x y z
N LEU A 1 17.86 17.13 4.54
CA LEU A 1 17.79 15.93 5.41
C LEU A 1 17.76 16.35 6.88
N ALA A 2 18.73 17.16 7.34
CA ALA A 2 18.86 17.57 8.75
C ALA A 2 17.56 18.16 9.37
N PRO A 3 16.84 19.11 8.71
CA PRO A 3 15.59 19.64 9.27
C PRO A 3 14.49 18.58 9.48
N LEU A 4 14.56 17.45 8.76
CA LEU A 4 13.61 16.36 8.88
C LEU A 4 14.07 15.26 9.87
N GLY A 5 15.27 15.38 10.41
CA GLY A 5 15.88 14.40 11.31
C GLY A 5 16.22 13.06 10.64
N LEU A 6 16.46 13.06 9.32
CA LEU A 6 16.80 11.87 8.54
C LEU A 6 18.31 11.63 8.64
N ALA A 7 18.73 11.03 9.74
CA ALA A 7 20.16 10.89 10.10
C ALA A 7 20.89 9.81 9.29
N ASP A 8 20.17 8.78 8.86
CA ASP A 8 20.71 7.64 8.10
C ASP A 8 20.34 7.72 6.60
N THR A 9 20.00 8.92 6.11
CA THR A 9 19.68 9.16 4.68
C THR A 9 20.76 10.02 4.03
N ASP A 10 21.28 9.58 2.90
CA ASP A 10 22.25 10.29 2.10
C ASP A 10 21.82 10.43 0.64
N THR A 11 22.42 11.37 -0.07
CA THR A 11 22.22 11.57 -1.51
C THR A 11 23.05 10.63 -2.38
N GLY A 12 23.58 9.56 -1.80
CA GLY A 12 24.37 8.50 -2.43
C GLY A 12 24.65 7.42 -1.40
N PHE A 13 25.40 6.41 -1.77
CA PHE A 13 25.91 5.48 -0.78
C PHE A 13 26.92 6.19 0.15
N PRO A 14 26.74 6.10 1.48
CA PRO A 14 27.70 6.67 2.42
C PRO A 14 29.10 6.05 2.22
N THR A 15 30.12 6.89 2.39
CA THR A 15 31.54 6.50 2.28
C THR A 15 32.28 6.71 3.61
N ASP A 16 31.54 6.96 4.68
CA ASP A 16 32.01 7.14 6.05
C ASP A 16 31.86 5.85 6.88
N GLU A 17 31.82 5.97 8.20
CA GLU A 17 31.64 4.85 9.14
C GLU A 17 30.32 4.07 8.95
N ARG A 18 29.36 4.60 8.18
CA ARG A 18 28.09 3.93 7.86
C ARG A 18 28.20 3.01 6.64
N GLU A 19 29.31 3.09 5.88
CA GLU A 19 29.50 2.26 4.69
C GLU A 19 29.30 0.74 4.94
N PRO A 20 29.76 0.15 6.05
CA PRO A 20 29.54 -1.26 6.34
C PRO A 20 28.06 -1.62 6.61
N ARG A 21 27.22 -0.64 6.88
CA ARG A 21 25.77 -0.84 7.11
C ARG A 21 24.96 -0.94 5.82
N ILE A 22 25.57 -0.64 4.68
CA ILE A 22 24.89 -0.73 3.37
C ILE A 22 24.60 -2.19 3.05
N ALA A 23 23.35 -2.51 2.79
CA ALA A 23 22.96 -3.85 2.38
C ALA A 23 23.61 -4.23 1.05
N THR A 24 24.01 -5.50 0.92
CA THR A 24 24.44 -6.04 -0.37
C THR A 24 23.23 -6.22 -1.28
N GLY A 25 23.27 -5.64 -2.48
CA GLY A 25 22.23 -5.77 -3.48
C GLY A 25 22.35 -7.05 -4.30
N TYR A 26 21.24 -7.66 -4.70
CA TYR A 26 21.20 -8.92 -5.43
C TYR A 26 20.42 -8.80 -6.74
N ALA A 27 20.93 -9.48 -7.79
CA ALA A 27 20.32 -9.56 -9.09
C ALA A 27 19.00 -10.37 -9.09
N PHE A 28 18.30 -10.36 -10.22
CA PHE A 28 17.30 -11.39 -10.53
C PHE A 28 17.98 -12.77 -10.57
N PRO A 29 17.24 -13.85 -10.26
CA PRO A 29 17.73 -15.22 -10.46
C PRO A 29 18.14 -15.40 -11.91
N ASP A 30 19.27 -16.06 -12.16
CA ASP A 30 19.65 -16.51 -13.49
C ASP A 30 18.80 -17.73 -13.93
N ARG A 31 19.13 -18.32 -15.09
CA ARG A 31 18.37 -19.45 -15.65
C ARG A 31 18.38 -20.69 -14.75
N GLU A 32 19.41 -20.83 -13.96
CA GLU A 32 19.61 -21.92 -12.99
C GLU A 32 19.00 -21.59 -11.62
N GLY A 33 18.36 -20.40 -11.48
CA GLY A 33 17.78 -19.93 -10.23
C GLY A 33 18.79 -19.34 -9.23
N VAL A 34 20.04 -19.14 -9.66
CA VAL A 34 21.10 -18.61 -8.81
C VAL A 34 21.01 -17.10 -8.70
N ILE A 35 21.05 -16.59 -7.47
CA ILE A 35 21.00 -15.16 -7.16
C ILE A 35 22.41 -14.69 -6.85
N LYS A 36 22.90 -13.71 -7.60
CA LYS A 36 24.26 -13.19 -7.47
C LYS A 36 24.26 -11.80 -6.86
N PRO A 37 25.24 -11.48 -5.98
CA PRO A 37 25.41 -10.12 -5.51
C PRO A 37 25.80 -9.21 -6.68
N LEU A 38 25.34 -7.96 -6.62
CA LEU A 38 25.69 -6.94 -7.58
C LEU A 38 26.68 -5.94 -6.98
N PRO A 39 27.60 -5.39 -7.78
CA PRO A 39 28.40 -4.26 -7.32
C PRO A 39 27.50 -3.04 -7.09
N ARG A 40 27.98 -2.14 -6.24
CA ARG A 40 27.29 -0.86 -6.00
C ARG A 40 27.18 -0.09 -7.33
N TYR A 41 26.00 0.41 -7.61
CA TYR A 41 25.72 1.18 -8.81
C TYR A 41 25.93 2.67 -8.54
N ASP A 42 26.75 3.32 -9.36
CA ASP A 42 26.92 4.78 -9.30
C ASP A 42 25.87 5.44 -10.21
N THR A 43 24.97 6.17 -9.62
CA THR A 43 23.87 6.88 -10.32
C THR A 43 24.34 8.13 -11.07
N ARG A 44 25.52 8.64 -10.80
CA ARG A 44 26.13 9.81 -11.46
C ARG A 44 25.14 10.98 -11.63
N GLY A 45 24.90 11.41 -12.87
CA GLY A 45 24.04 12.55 -13.18
C GLY A 45 22.56 12.36 -12.81
N ILE A 46 22.09 11.14 -12.58
CA ILE A 46 20.71 10.87 -12.14
C ILE A 46 20.58 10.73 -10.60
N THR A 47 21.63 10.97 -9.85
CA THR A 47 21.63 10.89 -8.39
C THR A 47 20.43 11.61 -7.72
N PRO A 48 20.00 12.79 -8.14
CA PRO A 48 18.83 13.44 -7.54
C PRO A 48 17.52 12.64 -7.68
N ALA A 49 17.43 11.81 -8.71
CA ALA A 49 16.23 11.00 -8.98
C ALA A 49 16.33 9.56 -8.47
N ALA A 50 17.54 9.00 -8.36
CA ALA A 50 17.72 7.57 -8.11
C ALA A 50 18.90 7.25 -7.16
N GLY A 51 19.52 8.24 -6.53
CA GLY A 51 20.75 8.05 -5.78
C GLY A 51 20.60 7.99 -4.26
N PHE A 52 19.44 8.32 -3.70
CA PHE A 52 19.27 8.34 -2.26
C PHE A 52 19.43 6.94 -1.65
N ALA A 53 20.28 6.84 -0.63
CA ALA A 53 20.36 5.70 0.28
C ALA A 53 19.67 6.06 1.58
N SER A 54 18.85 5.18 2.13
CA SER A 54 18.05 5.45 3.32
C SER A 54 17.76 4.18 4.11
N THR A 55 17.13 4.35 5.26
CA THR A 55 16.59 3.28 6.10
C THR A 55 15.06 3.32 6.16
N ALA A 56 14.46 2.22 6.55
CA ALA A 56 13.01 2.16 6.76
C ALA A 56 12.56 3.13 7.86
N LEU A 57 13.38 3.36 8.89
CA LEU A 57 13.09 4.28 9.98
C LEU A 57 13.10 5.74 9.51
N ASP A 58 14.06 6.14 8.69
CA ASP A 58 14.10 7.48 8.12
C ASP A 58 12.93 7.72 7.18
N LEU A 59 12.54 6.72 6.36
CA LEU A 59 11.35 6.84 5.51
C LEU A 59 10.05 6.90 6.33
N ALA A 60 9.95 6.18 7.45
CA ALA A 60 8.84 6.33 8.39
C ALA A 60 8.80 7.72 9.03
N SER A 61 9.96 8.26 9.38
CA SER A 61 10.09 9.64 9.88
C SER A 61 9.68 10.67 8.83
N PHE A 62 10.03 10.45 7.57
CA PHE A 62 9.61 11.27 6.44
C PHE A 62 8.08 11.22 6.22
N ALA A 63 7.46 10.05 6.36
CA ALA A 63 6.00 9.93 6.29
C ALA A 63 5.33 10.65 7.47
N SER A 64 5.83 10.45 8.68
CA SER A 64 5.33 11.11 9.90
C SER A 64 5.46 12.63 9.84
N TRP A 65 6.56 13.14 9.25
CA TRP A 65 6.74 14.57 8.98
C TRP A 65 5.64 15.10 8.06
N GLN A 66 5.31 14.40 6.98
CA GLN A 66 4.25 14.80 6.05
C GLN A 66 2.89 14.88 6.75
N PHE A 67 2.57 13.94 7.64
CA PHE A 67 1.33 13.98 8.41
C PHE A 67 1.25 15.23 9.30
N ARG A 68 2.33 15.57 10.03
CA ARG A 68 2.38 16.79 10.86
C ARG A 68 2.20 18.06 10.05
N VAL A 69 2.92 18.18 8.94
CA VAL A 69 2.85 19.36 8.04
C VAL A 69 1.44 19.48 7.44
N ARG A 70 0.84 18.39 7.00
CA ARG A 70 -0.53 18.38 6.48
C ARG A 70 -1.57 18.77 7.55
N ALA A 71 -1.34 18.41 8.81
CA ALA A 71 -2.17 18.80 9.94
C ALA A 71 -2.02 20.26 10.35
N GLY A 72 -1.12 21.01 9.73
CA GLY A 72 -0.94 22.44 9.95
C GLY A 72 0.23 22.82 10.86
N ALA A 73 1.13 21.87 11.17
CA ALA A 73 2.36 22.22 11.88
C ALA A 73 3.20 23.18 11.02
N GLU A 74 3.73 24.23 11.67
CA GLU A 74 4.72 25.09 11.04
C GLU A 74 6.00 24.29 10.76
N ASP A 75 6.54 24.45 9.56
CA ASP A 75 7.70 23.70 9.13
C ASP A 75 8.61 24.58 8.26
N PRO A 76 9.95 24.60 8.52
CA PRO A 76 10.88 25.43 7.76
C PRO A 76 11.13 24.93 6.34
N VAL A 77 10.75 23.70 6.02
CA VAL A 77 11.00 23.08 4.70
C VAL A 77 9.83 23.30 3.76
N LEU A 78 8.59 23.09 4.24
CA LEU A 78 7.41 23.08 3.36
C LEU A 78 6.13 23.38 4.12
N SER A 79 5.27 24.22 3.54
CA SER A 79 3.92 24.43 4.11
C SER A 79 2.97 23.27 3.81
N GLY A 80 1.97 23.08 4.67
CA GLY A 80 0.94 22.05 4.45
C GLY A 80 0.16 22.26 3.14
N ASN A 81 -0.06 23.52 2.71
CA ASN A 81 -0.71 23.82 1.44
C ASN A 81 0.16 23.39 0.26
N THR A 82 1.45 23.71 0.32
CA THR A 82 2.40 23.31 -0.72
C THR A 82 2.51 21.79 -0.81
N LEU A 83 2.58 21.09 0.33
CA LEU A 83 2.62 19.63 0.34
C LEU A 83 1.34 19.02 -0.26
N ARG A 84 0.16 19.54 0.08
CA ARG A 84 -1.11 19.08 -0.52
C ARG A 84 -1.14 19.31 -2.03
N GLU A 85 -0.64 20.45 -2.49
CA GLU A 85 -0.55 20.75 -3.93
C GLU A 85 0.41 19.79 -4.63
N MET A 86 1.58 19.51 -4.04
CA MET A 86 2.52 18.53 -4.60
C MET A 86 1.95 17.12 -4.70
N GLN A 87 1.07 16.74 -3.79
CA GLN A 87 0.44 15.41 -3.74
C GLN A 87 -0.86 15.31 -4.55
N ARG A 88 -1.34 16.41 -5.12
CA ARG A 88 -2.49 16.39 -6.02
C ARG A 88 -2.11 15.78 -7.36
N VAL A 89 -3.07 15.16 -8.07
CA VAL A 89 -2.86 14.67 -9.43
C VAL A 89 -2.66 15.87 -10.37
N HIS A 90 -1.49 15.98 -10.99
CA HIS A 90 -1.15 16.94 -12.02
C HIS A 90 -1.13 16.29 -13.39
N TRP A 91 -0.72 15.03 -13.47
CA TRP A 91 -0.66 14.25 -14.70
C TRP A 91 -1.23 12.86 -14.48
N MET A 92 -1.75 12.30 -15.55
CA MET A 92 -2.23 10.93 -15.59
C MET A 92 -1.72 10.29 -16.87
N ASP A 93 -1.26 9.05 -16.79
CA ASP A 93 -0.84 8.30 -17.96
C ASP A 93 -2.04 8.11 -18.91
N TRP A 94 -1.77 7.99 -20.20
CA TRP A 94 -2.81 7.87 -21.23
C TRP A 94 -3.77 6.68 -21.02
N ASP A 95 -3.31 5.63 -20.34
CA ASP A 95 -4.10 4.43 -20.01
C ASP A 95 -4.82 4.51 -18.65
N TRP A 96 -4.75 5.66 -17.97
CA TRP A 96 -5.39 5.98 -16.70
C TRP A 96 -4.94 5.12 -15.50
N LYS A 97 -3.83 4.36 -15.63
CA LYS A 97 -3.36 3.46 -14.57
C LYS A 97 -2.44 4.11 -13.56
N LYS A 98 -1.73 5.15 -13.96
CA LYS A 98 -0.79 5.86 -13.10
C LYS A 98 -1.10 7.34 -13.10
N SER A 99 -1.05 7.91 -11.92
CA SER A 99 -1.21 9.35 -11.70
C SER A 99 0.01 9.90 -10.99
N TRP A 100 0.30 11.16 -11.24
CA TRP A 100 1.49 11.82 -10.76
C TRP A 100 1.16 13.19 -10.20
N GLY A 101 1.70 13.48 -9.01
CA GLY A 101 1.82 14.81 -8.46
C GLY A 101 3.18 15.42 -8.80
N LEU A 102 3.61 16.42 -8.03
CA LEU A 102 4.94 17.00 -8.12
C LEU A 102 5.89 16.17 -7.24
N ALA A 103 6.74 15.37 -7.87
CA ALA A 103 7.66 14.42 -7.25
C ALA A 103 6.99 13.29 -6.42
N PHE A 104 5.69 13.10 -6.56
CA PHE A 104 4.94 12.01 -5.94
C PHE A 104 4.21 11.20 -7.01
N GLY A 105 4.25 9.87 -6.88
CA GLY A 105 3.23 9.03 -7.47
C GLY A 105 1.94 9.16 -6.65
N VAL A 106 0.79 9.15 -7.33
CA VAL A 106 -0.54 9.13 -6.71
C VAL A 106 -1.22 7.84 -7.16
N TYR A 107 -1.53 6.98 -6.20
CA TYR A 107 -1.98 5.61 -6.47
C TYR A 107 -3.38 5.39 -5.94
N ARG A 108 -4.22 4.73 -6.73
CA ARG A 108 -5.51 4.23 -6.26
C ARG A 108 -5.37 2.73 -5.98
N ILE A 109 -5.51 2.33 -4.70
CA ILE A 109 -5.47 0.93 -4.27
C ILE A 109 -6.73 0.67 -3.46
N GLY A 110 -7.66 -0.11 -4.04
CA GLY A 110 -9.00 -0.22 -3.49
C GLY A 110 -9.68 1.16 -3.41
N GLU A 111 -10.19 1.50 -2.24
CA GLU A 111 -10.81 2.81 -1.99
C GLU A 111 -9.81 3.89 -1.53
N ARG A 112 -8.56 3.51 -1.27
CA ARG A 112 -7.51 4.41 -0.78
C ARG A 112 -6.86 5.20 -1.91
N THR A 113 -6.58 6.46 -1.64
CA THR A 113 -5.69 7.28 -2.48
C THR A 113 -4.39 7.50 -1.72
N LEU A 114 -3.35 6.84 -2.16
CA LEU A 114 -2.03 6.86 -1.56
C LEU A 114 -1.11 7.81 -2.32
N THR A 115 -0.18 8.42 -1.60
CA THR A 115 0.94 9.16 -2.20
C THR A 115 2.26 8.48 -1.85
N GLY A 116 3.29 8.73 -2.63
CA GLY A 116 4.60 8.14 -2.35
C GLY A 116 5.41 7.95 -3.61
N HIS A 117 6.36 7.04 -3.57
CA HIS A 117 7.16 6.70 -4.72
C HIS A 117 7.77 5.30 -4.59
N GLY A 118 8.05 4.66 -5.70
CA GLY A 118 8.88 3.46 -5.74
C GLY A 118 10.30 3.79 -6.18
N GLY A 119 11.21 2.88 -5.92
CA GLY A 119 12.58 2.96 -6.39
C GLY A 119 13.06 1.61 -6.88
N SER A 120 13.81 1.62 -7.99
CA SER A 120 14.48 0.44 -8.50
C SER A 120 15.85 0.83 -9.02
N CYS A 121 16.88 0.27 -8.41
CA CYS A 121 18.27 0.35 -8.84
C CYS A 121 18.85 -1.06 -8.90
N PRO A 122 19.97 -1.29 -9.60
CA PRO A 122 20.61 -2.59 -9.60
C PRO A 122 20.82 -3.14 -8.18
N GLY A 123 20.16 -4.26 -7.87
CA GLY A 123 20.23 -4.92 -6.57
C GLY A 123 19.23 -4.44 -5.52
N PHE A 124 18.42 -3.41 -5.79
CA PHE A 124 17.49 -2.85 -4.82
C PHE A 124 16.13 -2.56 -5.45
N ASN A 125 15.07 -2.82 -4.70
CA ASN A 125 13.71 -2.46 -5.05
C ASN A 125 13.01 -1.91 -3.81
N THR A 126 12.28 -0.78 -3.94
CA THR A 126 11.70 -0.09 -2.79
C THR A 126 10.31 0.44 -3.09
N ARG A 127 9.49 0.59 -2.04
CA ARG A 127 8.19 1.24 -2.10
C ARG A 127 7.95 2.05 -0.84
N LEU A 128 7.50 3.28 -1.00
CA LEU A 128 6.92 4.10 0.04
C LEU A 128 5.47 4.40 -0.34
N TYR A 129 4.52 4.00 0.49
CA TYR A 129 3.13 4.42 0.45
C TYR A 129 2.77 5.22 1.68
N ILE A 130 2.05 6.31 1.48
CA ILE A 130 1.57 7.21 2.50
C ILE A 130 0.08 7.41 2.27
N ASP A 131 -0.73 7.02 3.24
CA ASP A 131 -2.15 7.29 3.26
C ASP A 131 -2.41 8.55 4.10
N PRO A 132 -2.76 9.67 3.47
CA PRO A 132 -2.99 10.91 4.18
C PRO A 132 -4.34 10.97 4.92
N VAL A 133 -5.20 9.98 4.73
CA VAL A 133 -6.53 9.89 5.37
C VAL A 133 -6.44 9.05 6.64
N SER A 134 -5.93 7.83 6.55
CA SER A 134 -5.75 6.95 7.70
C SER A 134 -4.52 7.30 8.54
N LEU A 135 -3.64 8.16 8.03
CA LEU A 135 -2.35 8.53 8.62
C LEU A 135 -1.40 7.34 8.79
N TYR A 136 -1.49 6.38 7.90
CA TYR A 136 -0.55 5.28 7.82
C TYR A 136 0.50 5.53 6.74
N GLY A 137 1.74 5.16 7.07
CA GLY A 137 2.85 5.15 6.12
C GLY A 137 3.56 3.80 6.16
N VAL A 138 3.84 3.25 4.99
CA VAL A 138 4.57 1.98 4.86
C VAL A 138 5.76 2.16 3.95
N ALA A 139 6.94 1.79 4.44
CA ALA A 139 8.17 1.77 3.67
C ALA A 139 8.69 0.32 3.57
N VAL A 140 8.86 -0.16 2.36
CA VAL A 140 9.47 -1.47 2.07
C VAL A 140 10.76 -1.26 1.29
N LEU A 141 11.86 -1.75 1.84
CA LEU A 141 13.16 -1.74 1.19
C LEU A 141 13.64 -3.17 1.06
N ALA A 142 13.90 -3.58 -0.16
CA ALA A 142 14.41 -4.91 -0.47
C ALA A 142 15.74 -4.78 -1.20
N ASN A 143 16.72 -5.55 -0.77
CA ASN A 143 18.02 -5.64 -1.41
C ASN A 143 18.05 -6.69 -2.56
N ARG A 144 16.95 -6.76 -3.31
CA ARG A 144 16.77 -7.68 -4.43
C ARG A 144 15.78 -7.12 -5.45
N ASN A 145 16.16 -7.07 -6.73
CA ASN A 145 15.31 -6.54 -7.79
C ASN A 145 14.02 -7.35 -8.04
N SER A 146 14.00 -8.63 -7.72
CA SER A 146 12.83 -9.50 -7.89
C SER A 146 11.84 -9.47 -6.72
N ALA A 147 12.05 -8.63 -5.69
CA ALA A 147 11.10 -8.49 -4.60
C ALA A 147 9.85 -7.73 -5.06
N ASN A 148 8.67 -8.27 -4.75
CA ASN A 148 7.39 -7.62 -5.05
C ASN A 148 7.04 -6.62 -3.93
N VAL A 149 7.77 -5.51 -3.89
CA VAL A 149 7.65 -4.49 -2.83
C VAL A 149 6.28 -3.80 -2.84
N ASP A 150 5.59 -3.77 -3.99
CA ASP A 150 4.26 -3.18 -4.12
C ASP A 150 3.22 -4.00 -3.37
N GLU A 151 3.24 -5.31 -3.56
CA GLU A 151 2.38 -6.26 -2.84
C GLU A 151 2.66 -6.25 -1.34
N TYR A 152 3.94 -6.26 -0.95
CA TYR A 152 4.31 -6.20 0.47
C TYR A 152 3.79 -4.92 1.12
N ALA A 153 3.96 -3.78 0.47
CA ALA A 153 3.52 -2.50 1.01
C ALA A 153 1.99 -2.39 1.09
N SER A 154 1.26 -2.86 0.08
CA SER A 154 -0.21 -2.85 0.09
C SER A 154 -0.75 -3.80 1.17
N THR A 155 -0.21 -5.01 1.29
CA THR A 155 -0.59 -5.97 2.34
C THR A 155 -0.34 -5.43 3.74
N MET A 156 0.79 -4.72 3.95
CA MET A 156 1.06 -4.07 5.24
C MET A 156 0.03 -2.98 5.57
N LEU A 157 -0.41 -2.19 4.59
CA LEU A 157 -1.48 -1.22 4.79
C LEU A 157 -2.80 -1.89 5.17
N ASP A 158 -3.15 -3.00 4.51
CA ASP A 158 -4.36 -3.78 4.84
C ASP A 158 -4.32 -4.31 6.28
N ILE A 159 -3.16 -4.79 6.72
CA ILE A 159 -2.96 -5.26 8.11
C ILE A 159 -3.09 -4.10 9.12
N LEU A 160 -2.54 -2.93 8.79
CA LEU A 160 -2.61 -1.76 9.67
C LEU A 160 -4.05 -1.25 9.81
N GLU A 161 -4.81 -1.20 8.72
CA GLU A 161 -6.22 -0.84 8.77
C GLU A 161 -7.05 -1.84 9.58
N ALA A 162 -6.83 -3.13 9.36
CA ALA A 162 -7.53 -4.16 10.12
C ALA A 162 -7.27 -4.07 11.64
N ARG A 163 -6.08 -3.59 12.03
CA ARG A 163 -5.73 -3.36 13.45
C ARG A 163 -6.23 -2.03 14.00
N GLY A 164 -6.33 -1.01 13.15
CA GLY A 164 -6.81 0.32 13.52
C GLY A 164 -8.33 0.45 13.50
N ALA A 165 -9.03 -0.50 12.87
CA ALA A 165 -10.48 -0.59 13.00
C ALA A 165 -10.80 -0.85 14.47
N PRO A 166 -11.66 -0.03 15.10
CA PRO A 166 -12.13 -0.35 16.45
C PRO A 166 -12.68 -1.77 16.42
N ASP A 167 -12.35 -2.57 17.45
CA ASP A 167 -12.97 -3.88 17.64
C ASP A 167 -14.46 -3.69 17.39
N ASP A 168 -14.96 -4.30 16.32
CA ASP A 168 -16.34 -4.15 15.92
C ASP A 168 -17.19 -4.60 17.11
N PRO A 169 -18.09 -3.75 17.65
CA PRO A 169 -18.89 -4.16 18.75
C PRO A 169 -19.69 -5.38 18.32
N ALA A 170 -19.17 -6.55 18.71
CA ALA A 170 -19.72 -7.87 18.50
C ALA A 170 -20.37 -8.03 17.11
N SER A 171 -19.64 -8.59 16.16
CA SER A 171 -20.29 -9.33 15.08
C SER A 171 -21.12 -10.42 15.78
N VAL A 172 -22.37 -10.15 16.00
CA VAL A 172 -23.30 -11.18 16.43
C VAL A 172 -23.32 -12.16 15.29
N SER A 173 -22.54 -13.23 15.41
CA SER A 173 -22.59 -14.31 14.42
C SER A 173 -24.04 -14.74 14.35
N PRO A 174 -24.66 -14.75 13.16
CA PRO A 174 -26.03 -15.21 13.05
C PRO A 174 -26.09 -16.63 13.62
N PRO A 175 -27.11 -16.96 14.41
CA PRO A 175 -27.17 -18.20 15.17
C PRO A 175 -27.07 -19.45 14.30
N ASN A 176 -27.33 -19.34 13.01
CA ASN A 176 -27.20 -20.45 12.08
C ASN A 176 -26.95 -19.95 10.63
N LEU A 177 -25.71 -19.81 10.24
CA LEU A 177 -25.34 -19.38 8.85
C LEU A 177 -25.89 -20.31 7.77
N VAL A 178 -26.17 -21.56 8.10
CA VAL A 178 -26.69 -22.57 7.13
C VAL A 178 -28.06 -22.17 6.61
N GLU A 179 -28.87 -21.48 7.38
CA GLU A 179 -30.21 -21.03 6.98
C GLU A 179 -30.17 -19.96 5.88
N TYR A 180 -29.05 -19.26 5.74
CA TYR A 180 -28.88 -18.20 4.75
C TYR A 180 -28.13 -18.68 3.49
N VAL A 181 -27.59 -19.88 3.49
CA VAL A 181 -26.91 -20.45 2.32
C VAL A 181 -27.92 -20.84 1.26
N GLY A 182 -27.78 -20.30 0.05
CA GLY A 182 -28.68 -20.60 -1.05
C GLY A 182 -28.60 -19.60 -2.19
N SER A 183 -29.44 -19.84 -3.17
CA SER A 183 -29.63 -18.93 -4.31
C SER A 183 -30.82 -18.01 -4.08
N TYR A 184 -30.64 -16.74 -4.43
CA TYR A 184 -31.61 -15.67 -4.24
C TYR A 184 -31.87 -14.96 -5.56
N ASP A 185 -33.16 -14.82 -5.92
CA ASP A 185 -33.57 -14.00 -7.04
C ASP A 185 -33.49 -12.53 -6.67
N MET A 186 -32.68 -11.76 -7.41
CA MET A 186 -32.41 -10.36 -7.16
C MET A 186 -33.01 -9.43 -8.22
N HIS A 187 -33.91 -9.92 -9.07
CA HIS A 187 -34.60 -9.09 -10.04
C HIS A 187 -35.45 -8.00 -9.35
N PRO A 188 -35.60 -6.80 -9.95
CA PRO A 188 -35.15 -6.41 -11.30
C PRO A 188 -33.73 -5.82 -11.34
N TRP A 189 -33.03 -5.72 -10.20
CA TRP A 189 -31.77 -4.98 -10.11
C TRP A 189 -30.56 -5.78 -10.56
N SER A 190 -30.63 -7.10 -10.43
CA SER A 190 -29.56 -8.03 -10.77
C SER A 190 -30.18 -9.39 -11.19
N GLY A 191 -29.36 -10.33 -11.59
CA GLY A 191 -29.77 -11.70 -11.85
C GLY A 191 -29.91 -12.49 -10.54
N GLU A 192 -29.33 -13.68 -10.52
CA GLU A 192 -29.31 -14.55 -9.35
C GLU A 192 -28.10 -14.25 -8.47
N GLY A 193 -28.29 -14.18 -7.14
CA GLY A 193 -27.23 -14.09 -6.16
C GLY A 193 -27.12 -15.41 -5.39
N MET A 194 -25.92 -15.86 -5.13
CA MET A 194 -25.64 -17.04 -4.31
C MET A 194 -24.96 -16.62 -3.02
N VAL A 195 -25.55 -16.98 -1.88
CA VAL A 195 -24.96 -16.82 -0.55
C VAL A 195 -24.35 -18.16 -0.13
N PHE A 196 -23.13 -18.12 0.40
CA PHE A 196 -22.39 -19.30 0.84
C PHE A 196 -21.51 -18.98 2.04
N ARG A 197 -21.01 -20.00 2.70
CA ARG A 197 -20.09 -19.87 3.83
C ARG A 197 -18.65 -19.79 3.32
N TRP A 198 -17.94 -18.78 3.76
CA TRP A 198 -16.51 -18.60 3.49
C TRP A 198 -15.76 -18.28 4.77
N ASN A 199 -14.83 -19.17 5.19
CA ASN A 199 -14.06 -19.01 6.44
C ASN A 199 -14.92 -18.59 7.65
N ASP A 200 -15.99 -19.34 7.91
CA ASP A 200 -16.94 -19.11 9.01
C ASP A 200 -17.77 -17.80 8.94
N SER A 201 -17.70 -17.10 7.82
CA SER A 201 -18.49 -15.89 7.56
C SER A 201 -19.40 -16.08 6.33
N PRO A 202 -20.53 -15.39 6.26
CA PRO A 202 -21.35 -15.39 5.06
C PRO A 202 -20.68 -14.57 3.97
N ALA A 203 -20.75 -15.05 2.74
CA ALA A 203 -20.31 -14.35 1.55
C ALA A 203 -21.33 -14.55 0.44
N MET A 204 -21.36 -13.64 -0.53
CA MET A 204 -22.22 -13.75 -1.70
C MET A 204 -21.46 -13.48 -2.99
N THR A 205 -21.98 -14.01 -4.09
CA THR A 205 -21.55 -13.67 -5.44
C THR A 205 -22.78 -13.62 -6.37
N PHE A 206 -22.66 -12.89 -7.48
CA PHE A 206 -23.71 -12.85 -8.49
C PHE A 206 -23.49 -13.93 -9.55
N LEU A 207 -24.57 -14.50 -10.08
CA LEU A 207 -24.52 -15.53 -11.11
C LEU A 207 -25.15 -15.04 -12.43
N PRO A 208 -24.64 -15.46 -13.60
CA PRO A 208 -23.42 -16.28 -13.77
C PRO A 208 -22.16 -15.46 -13.62
N HIS A 209 -21.14 -16.04 -12.99
CA HIS A 209 -19.85 -15.39 -12.81
C HIS A 209 -18.69 -16.27 -13.28
N MET A 210 -17.76 -15.69 -14.06
CA MET A 210 -16.62 -16.44 -14.62
C MET A 210 -15.49 -16.63 -13.58
N ARG A 211 -15.44 -15.79 -12.54
CA ARG A 211 -14.41 -15.82 -11.49
C ARG A 211 -15.02 -15.53 -10.11
N PRO A 212 -15.77 -16.44 -9.53
CA PRO A 212 -16.51 -16.20 -8.28
C PRO A 212 -15.63 -15.76 -7.10
N ARG A 213 -14.34 -16.09 -7.11
CA ARG A 213 -13.41 -15.70 -6.03
C ARG A 213 -12.99 -14.25 -6.10
N ASP A 214 -12.89 -13.68 -7.31
CA ASP A 214 -12.39 -12.33 -7.51
C ASP A 214 -13.47 -11.27 -7.19
N ASP A 215 -14.74 -11.66 -7.26
CA ASP A 215 -15.90 -10.79 -7.03
C ASP A 215 -16.80 -11.25 -5.87
N MET A 216 -16.20 -11.98 -4.95
CA MET A 216 -16.88 -12.42 -3.74
C MET A 216 -17.07 -11.21 -2.80
N ILE A 217 -18.32 -10.98 -2.43
CA ILE A 217 -18.71 -9.95 -1.48
C ILE A 217 -18.86 -10.60 -0.12
N ARG A 218 -18.10 -10.19 0.86
CA ARG A 218 -18.28 -10.62 2.25
C ARG A 218 -19.48 -9.93 2.86
N LEU A 219 -20.16 -10.65 3.72
CA LEU A 219 -21.34 -10.15 4.43
C LEU A 219 -21.07 -10.15 5.94
N ARG A 220 -21.59 -9.14 6.60
CA ARG A 220 -21.61 -9.03 8.07
C ARG A 220 -23.05 -9.06 8.53
N HIS A 221 -23.36 -9.91 9.49
CA HIS A 221 -24.66 -9.90 10.15
C HIS A 221 -24.80 -8.63 11.00
N VAL A 222 -25.92 -7.96 10.91
CA VAL A 222 -26.25 -6.74 11.66
C VAL A 222 -27.29 -7.03 12.73
N GLU A 223 -28.45 -7.52 12.32
CA GLU A 223 -29.55 -7.85 13.22
C GLU A 223 -30.59 -8.72 12.48
N ALA A 224 -31.26 -9.62 13.16
CA ALA A 224 -32.27 -10.53 12.58
C ALA A 224 -31.79 -11.11 11.21
N ASP A 225 -32.53 -10.89 10.13
CA ASP A 225 -32.19 -11.34 8.77
C ASP A 225 -31.44 -10.27 7.95
N ARG A 226 -30.85 -9.27 8.60
CA ARG A 226 -30.16 -8.17 7.93
C ARG A 226 -28.66 -8.38 7.92
N PHE A 227 -28.10 -8.33 6.71
CA PHE A 227 -26.67 -8.36 6.48
C PHE A 227 -26.23 -7.07 5.78
N ARG A 228 -25.02 -6.64 6.08
CA ARG A 228 -24.34 -5.54 5.40
C ARG A 228 -23.19 -6.13 4.56
N THR A 229 -22.97 -5.60 3.37
CA THR A 229 -21.77 -5.91 2.59
C THR A 229 -20.56 -5.31 3.27
N ILE A 230 -19.52 -6.11 3.44
CA ILE A 230 -18.21 -5.60 3.86
C ILE A 230 -17.51 -5.12 2.60
N ARG A 231 -17.19 -3.84 2.54
CA ARG A 231 -16.40 -3.29 1.44
C ARG A 231 -14.97 -3.81 1.51
N SER A 232 -14.26 -3.76 0.37
CA SER A 232 -12.86 -4.19 0.30
C SER A 232 -11.93 -3.40 1.23
N ASP A 233 -12.36 -2.22 1.64
CA ASP A 233 -11.69 -1.34 2.60
C ASP A 233 -12.04 -1.64 4.07
N GLU A 234 -13.01 -2.50 4.32
CA GLU A 234 -13.43 -2.97 5.66
C GLU A 234 -12.93 -4.41 5.98
N GLN A 235 -12.00 -4.96 5.18
CA GLN A 235 -11.49 -6.35 5.33
C GLN A 235 -10.22 -6.43 6.16
#